data_94a3b383ecabf1abf87a1adaf544f45a
#
_entry.id   94a3b383ecabf1abf87a1adaf544f45a
#
_cell.length_a   1.000
_cell.length_b   1.000
_cell.length_c   1.000
_cell.angle_alpha   90.00
_cell.angle_beta   90.00
_cell.angle_gamma   90.00
#
_symmetry.space_group_name_H-M   'P 1'
#
loop_
_entity.id
_entity.type
_entity.pdbx_description
1 polymer ?
#
loop_
_entity_poly.entity_id
_entity_poly.type
_entity_poly.pdbx_seq_one_letter_code
_entity_poly.pdbx_strand_id
1 'polypeptide(L)'
;ETRFIDSFEVQGTKDPSAWLTIPDAIKFINDKKYSNAFKESSKLAYETALTISNLTKIPLLANREFLAPQMISIPIPKCNVDHVKTQLLKKFNIEIPVIKWKNRCFVRISIQIYNSKSELIKLTQALKKIFKL
;
A
#
# COMPACT_ATOMS: atom_id res chain seq x y z
N GLU A 1 -27.02 30.03 -1.55
CA GLU A 1 -26.74 28.66 -1.03
C GLU A 1 -26.83 27.60 -2.13
N THR A 2 -27.86 27.62 -2.98
CA THR A 2 -28.04 26.67 -4.10
C THR A 2 -26.92 26.74 -5.12
N ARG A 3 -26.38 27.93 -5.41
CA ARG A 3 -25.36 28.14 -6.44
C ARG A 3 -24.03 27.41 -6.17
N PHE A 4 -23.64 27.26 -4.90
CA PHE A 4 -22.45 26.48 -4.53
C PHE A 4 -22.71 24.98 -4.73
N ILE A 5 -23.83 24.48 -4.24
CA ILE A 5 -24.26 23.09 -4.40
C ILE A 5 -24.39 22.74 -5.88
N ASP A 6 -25.09 23.58 -6.66
CA ASP A 6 -25.30 23.37 -8.09
C ASP A 6 -23.99 23.30 -8.87
N SER A 7 -22.99 24.12 -8.49
CA SER A 7 -21.66 24.13 -9.15
C SER A 7 -20.88 22.83 -8.94
N PHE A 8 -21.09 22.13 -7.82
CA PHE A 8 -20.36 20.91 -7.49
C PHE A 8 -21.16 19.63 -7.73
N GLU A 9 -22.48 19.67 -7.64
CA GLU A 9 -23.33 18.50 -7.84
C GLU A 9 -23.81 18.33 -9.28
N VAL A 10 -24.08 19.43 -9.98
CA VAL A 10 -24.56 19.38 -11.37
C VAL A 10 -23.40 19.48 -12.36
N GLN A 11 -22.70 18.38 -12.55
CA GLN A 11 -21.59 18.29 -13.52
C GLN A 11 -22.02 17.79 -14.91
N GLY A 12 -23.30 17.89 -15.24
CA GLY A 12 -23.90 17.34 -16.47
C GLY A 12 -24.16 15.84 -16.38
N THR A 13 -24.27 15.17 -17.53
CA THR A 13 -24.53 13.73 -17.59
C THR A 13 -23.36 12.96 -16.98
N LYS A 14 -23.63 12.16 -15.97
CA LYS A 14 -22.67 11.29 -15.31
C LYS A 14 -23.00 9.83 -15.54
N ASP A 15 -21.99 9.00 -15.69
CA ASP A 15 -22.14 7.55 -15.62
C ASP A 15 -22.35 7.14 -14.15
N PRO A 16 -23.52 6.59 -13.76
CA PRO A 16 -23.80 6.16 -12.39
C PRO A 16 -23.18 4.79 -12.05
N SER A 17 -22.56 4.10 -12.98
CA SER A 17 -22.09 2.70 -12.83
C SER A 17 -21.24 2.52 -11.59
N ALA A 18 -20.30 3.45 -11.32
CA ALA A 18 -19.43 3.38 -10.16
C ALA A 18 -20.22 3.41 -8.83
N TRP A 19 -21.31 4.17 -8.76
CA TRP A 19 -22.15 4.25 -7.57
C TRP A 19 -23.03 3.00 -7.41
N LEU A 20 -23.52 2.48 -8.52
CA LEU A 20 -24.38 1.29 -8.54
C LEU A 20 -23.63 0.01 -8.15
N THR A 21 -22.30 -0.03 -8.28
CA THR A 21 -21.47 -1.16 -7.86
C THR A 21 -21.08 -1.18 -6.37
N ILE A 22 -21.34 -0.08 -5.64
CA ILE A 22 -21.01 0.01 -4.20
C ILE A 22 -21.68 -1.10 -3.37
N PRO A 23 -23.00 -1.39 -3.54
CA PRO A 23 -23.65 -2.47 -2.79
C PRO A 23 -22.99 -3.83 -3.03
N ASP A 24 -22.58 -4.12 -4.26
CA ASP A 24 -21.90 -5.38 -4.60
C ASP A 24 -20.50 -5.46 -3.99
N ALA A 25 -19.78 -4.35 -3.95
CA ALA A 25 -18.48 -4.27 -3.28
C ALA A 25 -18.62 -4.52 -1.76
N ILE A 26 -19.64 -3.94 -1.12
CA ILE A 26 -19.93 -4.17 0.30
C ILE A 26 -20.32 -5.63 0.54
N LYS A 27 -21.17 -6.20 -0.31
CA LYS A 27 -21.55 -7.61 -0.25
C LYS A 27 -20.35 -8.54 -0.38
N PHE A 28 -19.44 -8.26 -1.31
CA PHE A 28 -18.20 -9.00 -1.50
C PHE A 28 -17.33 -9.00 -0.23
N ILE A 29 -17.14 -7.86 0.41
CA ILE A 29 -16.34 -7.75 1.65
C ILE A 29 -16.99 -8.55 2.79
N ASN A 30 -18.33 -8.56 2.85
CA ASN A 30 -19.08 -9.25 3.89
C ASN A 30 -19.33 -10.74 3.61
N ASP A 31 -18.89 -11.26 2.46
CA ASP A 31 -19.01 -12.68 2.15
C ASP A 31 -18.19 -13.52 3.14
N LYS A 32 -18.81 -14.58 3.68
CA LYS A 32 -18.18 -15.51 4.64
C LYS A 32 -16.88 -16.09 4.10
N LYS A 33 -16.77 -16.29 2.80
CA LYS A 33 -15.57 -16.77 2.11
C LYS A 33 -14.37 -15.85 2.34
N TYR A 34 -14.61 -14.55 2.52
CA TYR A 34 -13.56 -13.53 2.70
C TYR A 34 -13.54 -12.93 4.12
N SER A 35 -14.29 -13.50 5.06
CA SER A 35 -14.44 -12.97 6.43
C SER A 35 -13.12 -12.76 7.17
N ASN A 36 -12.11 -13.57 6.89
CA ASN A 36 -10.76 -13.43 7.48
C ASN A 36 -9.78 -12.64 6.61
N ALA A 37 -10.13 -12.32 5.38
CA ALA A 37 -9.21 -11.72 4.41
C ALA A 37 -8.62 -10.39 4.88
N PHE A 38 -9.45 -9.53 5.47
CA PHE A 38 -8.99 -8.26 6.03
C PHE A 38 -7.98 -8.47 7.16
N LYS A 39 -8.27 -9.39 8.09
CA LYS A 39 -7.40 -9.71 9.22
C LYS A 39 -6.07 -10.29 8.77
N GLU A 40 -6.11 -11.20 7.80
CA GLU A 40 -4.91 -11.83 7.23
C GLU A 40 -4.06 -10.82 6.45
N SER A 41 -4.69 -9.99 5.62
CA SER A 41 -4.01 -8.92 4.87
C SER A 41 -3.35 -7.91 5.82
N SER A 42 -4.05 -7.51 6.89
CA SER A 42 -3.51 -6.61 7.91
C SER A 42 -2.32 -7.22 8.65
N LYS A 43 -2.42 -8.50 9.02
CA LYS A 43 -1.32 -9.24 9.65
C LYS A 43 -0.11 -9.28 8.72
N LEU A 44 -0.32 -9.67 7.47
CA LEU A 44 0.72 -9.79 6.47
C LEU A 44 1.41 -8.44 6.17
N ALA A 45 0.64 -7.35 6.08
CA ALA A 45 1.17 -6.01 5.90
C ALA A 45 2.09 -5.61 7.07
N TYR A 46 1.66 -5.83 8.29
CA TYR A 46 2.44 -5.48 9.47
C TYR A 46 3.70 -6.35 9.64
N GLU A 47 3.61 -7.66 9.44
CA GLU A 47 4.76 -8.57 9.48
C GLU A 47 5.81 -8.21 8.43
N THR A 48 5.37 -7.81 7.23
CA THR A 48 6.27 -7.32 6.18
C THR A 48 6.95 -6.02 6.57
N ALA A 49 6.18 -5.08 7.13
CA ALA A 49 6.73 -3.81 7.60
C ALA A 49 7.79 -4.01 8.69
N LEU A 50 7.54 -4.90 9.65
CA LEU A 50 8.52 -5.27 10.68
C LEU A 50 9.77 -5.93 10.07
N THR A 51 9.58 -6.84 9.11
CA THR A 51 10.70 -7.52 8.45
C THR A 51 11.61 -6.52 7.75
N ILE A 52 11.05 -5.58 7.00
CA ILE A 52 11.82 -4.54 6.31
C ILE A 52 12.46 -3.57 7.33
N SER A 53 11.76 -3.18 8.38
CA SER A 53 12.29 -2.35 9.46
C SER A 53 13.49 -3.00 10.14
N ASN A 54 13.40 -4.28 10.45
CA ASN A 54 14.49 -5.05 11.04
C ASN A 54 15.69 -5.19 10.08
N LEU A 55 15.42 -5.39 8.81
CA LEU A 55 16.43 -5.48 7.77
C LEU A 55 17.21 -4.15 7.61
N THR A 56 16.50 -3.05 7.53
CA THR A 56 17.07 -1.70 7.33
C THR A 56 17.62 -1.07 8.61
N LYS A 57 17.27 -1.61 9.78
CA LYS A 57 17.52 -1.01 11.11
C LYS A 57 16.87 0.36 11.29
N ILE A 58 15.84 0.67 10.51
CA ILE A 58 15.10 1.92 10.60
C ILE A 58 13.72 1.64 11.20
N PRO A 59 13.35 2.25 12.34
CA PRO A 59 12.07 1.97 12.99
C PRO A 59 10.90 2.45 12.15
N LEU A 60 9.76 1.79 12.30
CA LEU A 60 8.49 2.23 11.71
C LEU A 60 8.11 3.63 12.22
N LEU A 61 7.22 4.31 11.49
CA LEU A 61 6.82 5.69 11.81
C LEU A 61 6.01 5.80 13.10
N ALA A 62 5.32 4.72 13.47
CA ALA A 62 4.43 4.69 14.63
C ALA A 62 4.24 3.25 15.13
N ASN A 63 3.66 3.10 16.31
CA ASN A 63 3.21 1.82 16.84
C ASN A 63 2.06 1.26 15.98
N ARG A 64 1.84 -0.06 16.07
CA ARG A 64 0.86 -0.80 15.26
C ARG A 64 -0.53 -0.17 15.29
N GLU A 65 -0.97 0.30 16.42
CA GLU A 65 -2.30 0.90 16.64
C GLU A 65 -2.55 2.18 15.82
N PHE A 66 -1.47 2.88 15.42
CA PHE A 66 -1.52 4.10 14.61
C PHE A 66 -1.17 3.86 13.14
N LEU A 67 -0.89 2.63 12.74
CA LEU A 67 -0.63 2.28 11.35
C LEU A 67 -1.91 1.85 10.65
N ALA A 68 -2.07 2.25 9.38
CA ALA A 68 -3.17 1.76 8.57
C ALA A 68 -3.07 0.23 8.41
N PRO A 69 -4.19 -0.50 8.52
CA PRO A 69 -4.16 -1.96 8.61
C PRO A 69 -3.52 -2.65 7.40
N GLN A 70 -3.80 -2.16 6.21
CA GLN A 70 -3.40 -2.83 4.96
C GLN A 70 -2.44 -1.99 4.10
N MET A 71 -2.25 -0.70 4.41
CA MET A 71 -1.38 0.20 3.65
C MET A 71 -0.37 0.85 4.58
N ILE A 72 0.90 0.48 4.47
CA ILE A 72 1.96 0.93 5.36
C ILE A 72 3.09 1.56 4.55
N SER A 73 3.47 2.79 4.93
CA SER A 73 4.70 3.44 4.45
C SER A 73 5.87 3.03 5.34
N ILE A 74 6.79 2.27 4.78
CA ILE A 74 7.91 1.67 5.49
C ILE A 74 9.17 2.49 5.21
N PRO A 75 9.84 3.02 6.23
CA PRO A 75 11.10 3.74 6.05
C PRO A 75 12.18 2.85 5.45
N ILE A 76 12.94 3.40 4.50
CA ILE A 76 14.09 2.77 3.86
C ILE A 76 15.30 3.70 3.92
N PRO A 77 16.53 3.20 3.71
CA PRO A 77 17.72 4.04 3.66
C PRO A 77 17.57 5.21 2.69
N LYS A 78 18.21 6.33 3.00
CA LYS A 78 18.22 7.51 2.12
C LYS A 78 18.71 7.13 0.73
N CYS A 79 17.95 7.49 -0.29
CA CYS A 79 18.23 7.07 -1.66
C CYS A 79 17.69 8.08 -2.69
N ASN A 80 18.10 7.87 -3.95
CA ASN A 80 17.39 8.42 -5.09
C ASN A 80 16.15 7.53 -5.35
N VAL A 81 14.95 8.06 -5.10
CA VAL A 81 13.68 7.31 -5.17
C VAL A 81 13.38 6.80 -6.59
N ASP A 82 13.68 7.58 -7.62
CA ASP A 82 13.44 7.20 -9.02
C ASP A 82 14.37 6.05 -9.43
N HIS A 83 15.61 6.07 -8.95
CA HIS A 83 16.55 4.99 -9.18
C HIS A 83 16.10 3.69 -8.52
N VAL A 84 15.70 3.73 -7.25
CA VAL A 84 15.17 2.55 -6.53
C VAL A 84 13.91 2.02 -7.18
N LYS A 85 12.95 2.90 -7.52
CA LYS A 85 11.72 2.54 -8.24
C LYS A 85 12.04 1.83 -9.57
N THR A 86 12.96 2.39 -10.35
CA THR A 86 13.39 1.81 -11.63
C THR A 86 14.07 0.44 -11.44
N GLN A 87 14.91 0.27 -10.43
CA GLN A 87 15.53 -1.02 -10.15
C GLN A 87 14.50 -2.07 -9.72
N LEU A 88 13.56 -1.71 -8.83
CA LEU A 88 12.48 -2.60 -8.40
C LEU A 88 11.66 -3.07 -9.60
N LEU A 89 11.26 -2.15 -10.48
CA LEU A 89 10.49 -2.49 -11.68
C LEU A 89 11.30 -3.33 -12.67
N LYS A 90 12.46 -2.83 -13.12
CA LYS A 90 13.19 -3.44 -14.24
C LYS A 90 13.94 -4.72 -13.88
N LYS A 91 14.50 -4.82 -12.66
CA LYS A 91 15.30 -5.99 -12.25
C LYS A 91 14.52 -7.04 -11.48
N PHE A 92 13.46 -6.64 -10.78
CA PHE A 92 12.73 -7.54 -9.89
C PHE A 92 11.27 -7.72 -10.28
N ASN A 93 10.76 -7.01 -11.30
CA ASN A 93 9.35 -6.99 -11.70
C ASN A 93 8.44 -6.67 -10.49
N ILE A 94 8.80 -5.63 -9.74
CA ILE A 94 8.06 -5.13 -8.60
C ILE A 94 7.65 -3.68 -8.88
N GLU A 95 6.36 -3.44 -9.01
CA GLU A 95 5.80 -2.11 -9.11
C GLU A 95 5.29 -1.69 -7.72
N ILE A 96 5.92 -0.65 -7.16
CA ILE A 96 5.62 -0.17 -5.81
C ILE A 96 5.96 1.32 -5.70
N PRO A 97 5.15 2.13 -5.00
CA PRO A 97 5.50 3.50 -4.69
C PRO A 97 6.77 3.60 -3.83
N VAL A 98 7.76 4.31 -4.35
CA VAL A 98 8.94 4.75 -3.59
C VAL A 98 8.82 6.25 -3.42
N ILE A 99 8.81 6.74 -2.19
CA ILE A 99 8.38 8.11 -1.86
C ILE A 99 9.48 8.80 -1.06
N LYS A 100 9.73 10.06 -1.38
CA LYS A 100 10.54 10.95 -0.55
C LYS A 100 9.62 11.94 0.16
N TRP A 101 9.75 12.00 1.47
CA TRP A 101 9.05 12.99 2.28
C TRP A 101 10.03 13.63 3.27
N LYS A 102 10.18 14.94 3.17
CA LYS A 102 11.25 15.67 3.85
C LYS A 102 12.62 15.03 3.51
N ASN A 103 13.39 14.64 4.52
CA ASN A 103 14.71 14.01 4.34
C ASN A 103 14.68 12.47 4.46
N ARG A 104 13.51 11.84 4.38
CA ARG A 104 13.32 10.39 4.54
C ARG A 104 12.78 9.78 3.27
N CYS A 105 13.14 8.51 3.04
CA CYS A 105 12.64 7.71 1.92
C CYS A 105 11.78 6.55 2.45
N PHE A 106 10.79 6.16 1.65
CA PHE A 106 9.81 5.14 2.03
C PHE A 106 9.47 4.26 0.83
N VAL A 107 9.16 3.00 1.10
CA VAL A 107 8.34 2.16 0.21
C VAL A 107 6.95 2.05 0.83
N ARG A 108 5.89 2.12 0.03
CA ARG A 108 4.52 1.96 0.52
C ARG A 108 3.91 0.67 0.00
N ILE A 109 3.71 -0.28 0.89
CA ILE A 109 2.95 -1.50 0.58
C ILE A 109 1.46 -1.24 0.73
N SER A 110 0.66 -1.92 -0.11
CA SER A 110 -0.80 -1.96 0.00
C SER A 110 -1.22 -3.40 -0.23
N ILE A 111 -1.71 -4.06 0.81
CA ILE A 111 -1.96 -5.49 0.82
C ILE A 111 -3.46 -5.76 0.81
N GLN A 112 -3.88 -6.63 -0.11
CA GLN A 112 -5.27 -7.06 -0.24
C GLN A 112 -5.31 -8.59 -0.39
N ILE A 113 -6.49 -9.18 -0.42
CA ILE A 113 -6.70 -10.65 -0.46
C ILE A 113 -5.98 -11.37 -1.61
N TYR A 114 -5.67 -10.66 -2.68
CA TYR A 114 -4.97 -11.20 -3.85
C TYR A 114 -3.45 -11.13 -3.74
N ASN A 115 -2.91 -10.50 -2.69
CA ASN A 115 -1.47 -10.48 -2.48
C ASN A 115 -1.00 -11.71 -1.70
N SER A 116 0.15 -12.22 -2.08
CA SER A 116 0.74 -13.42 -1.48
C SER A 116 1.96 -13.11 -0.62
N LYS A 117 2.23 -13.98 0.35
CA LYS A 117 3.45 -13.91 1.15
C LYS A 117 4.73 -13.97 0.30
N SER A 118 4.70 -14.71 -0.81
CA SER A 118 5.85 -14.83 -1.72
C SER A 118 6.23 -13.51 -2.40
N GLU A 119 5.23 -12.68 -2.76
CA GLU A 119 5.48 -11.34 -3.32
C GLU A 119 6.20 -10.44 -2.31
N LEU A 120 5.82 -10.53 -1.04
CA LEU A 120 6.43 -9.69 0.01
C LEU A 120 7.82 -10.16 0.41
N ILE A 121 8.08 -11.48 0.35
CA ILE A 121 9.43 -12.03 0.46
C ILE A 121 10.30 -11.53 -0.69
N LYS A 122 9.79 -11.55 -1.92
CA LYS A 122 10.47 -11.04 -3.11
C LYS A 122 10.82 -9.55 -2.95
N LEU A 123 9.88 -8.73 -2.46
CA LEU A 123 10.14 -7.32 -2.15
C LEU A 123 11.28 -7.15 -1.13
N THR A 124 11.21 -7.88 -0.03
CA THR A 124 12.25 -7.82 1.02
C THR A 124 13.63 -8.19 0.49
N GLN A 125 13.71 -9.27 -0.31
CA GLN A 125 14.96 -9.70 -0.94
C GLN A 125 15.46 -8.67 -1.96
N ALA A 126 14.59 -8.05 -2.73
CA ALA A 126 14.95 -6.99 -3.67
C ALA A 126 15.53 -5.78 -2.95
N LEU A 127 14.89 -5.32 -1.87
CA LEU A 127 15.42 -4.22 -1.05
C LEU A 127 16.76 -4.57 -0.43
N LYS A 128 16.93 -5.80 0.08
CA LYS A 128 18.21 -6.29 0.60
C LYS A 128 19.32 -6.16 -0.44
N LYS A 129 19.07 -6.57 -1.69
CA LYS A 129 20.05 -6.48 -2.78
C LYS A 129 20.34 -5.04 -3.19
N ILE A 130 19.30 -4.19 -3.30
CA ILE A 130 19.43 -2.79 -3.72
C ILE A 130 20.26 -1.98 -2.72
N PHE A 131 20.01 -2.19 -1.43
CA PHE A 131 20.70 -1.45 -0.36
C PHE A 131 21.92 -2.17 0.22
N LYS A 132 22.27 -3.36 -0.29
CA LYS A 132 23.41 -4.18 0.18
C LYS A 132 23.38 -4.46 1.69
N LEU A 133 22.22 -4.86 2.20
CA LEU A 133 21.93 -5.13 3.62
C LEU A 133 22.16 -6.60 3.98
#